data_a0b3666af25ce24e5737976fafc68fcc
#
_entry.id   a0b3666af25ce24e5737976fafc68fcc
#
_cell.length_a   1.000
_cell.length_b   1.000
_cell.length_c   1.000
_cell.angle_alpha   90.00
_cell.angle_beta   90.00
_cell.angle_gamma   90.00
#
_symmetry.space_group_name_H-M   'P 1'
#
loop_
_entity.id
_entity.type
_entity.pdbx_description
1 polymer ?
#
loop_
_entity_poly.entity_id
_entity_poly.type
_entity_poly.pdbx_seq_one_letter_code
_entity_poly.pdbx_strand_id
1 'polypeptide(L)'
;MTEDRTLLRRRDLLRGATLGGGGLILGGCDALNENAAFRSALRGAEKLNQVTHRALADRAALAPEYALSDISPVFKTNGSLTGTSTDYLAHLANNFADWRLRVDGMVSNPIDIGLEALRAMPARTQITRHDCVEGWSAIAQWQGTPLRLLLQQAQLSPRAKYIVFHCADNYGARPYYESIDLIDAFHPQTILAWAMNGETLPVKYGAPVRLRVERQLGYKHAKYVMRIEATDDLSKFHGGKGGYWEDVGDYEYYAGI
;
A
#
# COMPACT_ATOMS: atom_id res chain seq x y z
N MET A 1 -61.96 -42.91 7.72
CA MET A 1 -60.53 -42.50 7.74
C MET A 1 -60.34 -41.71 6.48
N THR A 2 -60.41 -40.39 6.56
CA THR A 2 -60.14 -39.42 5.48
C THR A 2 -58.75 -38.79 5.71
N GLU A 3 -57.81 -39.17 4.85
CA GLU A 3 -56.49 -38.54 4.82
C GLU A 3 -56.63 -37.10 4.34
N ASP A 4 -56.41 -36.15 5.24
CA ASP A 4 -56.31 -34.75 4.92
C ASP A 4 -54.91 -34.47 4.33
N ARG A 5 -54.83 -34.51 3.01
CA ARG A 5 -53.65 -34.10 2.26
C ARG A 5 -53.65 -32.58 2.20
N THR A 6 -52.95 -31.92 3.16
CA THR A 6 -52.63 -30.50 3.11
C THR A 6 -51.75 -30.25 1.89
N LEU A 7 -52.34 -29.83 0.78
CA LEU A 7 -51.64 -29.34 -0.41
C LEU A 7 -51.00 -28.00 -0.09
N LEU A 8 -49.69 -28.01 0.18
CA LEU A 8 -48.87 -26.80 0.29
C LEU A 8 -49.03 -25.97 -0.99
N ARG A 9 -49.60 -24.77 -0.86
CA ARG A 9 -49.78 -23.87 -2.01
C ARG A 9 -48.42 -23.43 -2.50
N ARG A 10 -48.21 -23.42 -3.82
CA ARG A 10 -46.97 -22.90 -4.46
C ARG A 10 -46.51 -21.53 -3.89
N ARG A 11 -47.47 -20.71 -3.46
CA ARG A 11 -47.25 -19.41 -2.85
C ARG A 11 -46.59 -19.47 -1.48
N ASP A 12 -46.87 -20.49 -0.68
CA ASP A 12 -46.33 -20.70 0.66
C ASP A 12 -44.93 -21.32 0.59
N LEU A 13 -44.68 -22.14 -0.42
CA LEU A 13 -43.34 -22.62 -0.76
C LEU A 13 -42.41 -21.48 -1.22
N LEU A 14 -42.89 -20.57 -2.07
CA LEU A 14 -42.14 -19.43 -2.52
C LEU A 14 -41.86 -18.45 -1.39
N ARG A 15 -42.83 -18.19 -0.50
CA ARG A 15 -42.65 -17.35 0.71
C ARG A 15 -41.68 -17.97 1.70
N GLY A 16 -41.73 -19.28 1.90
CA GLY A 16 -40.78 -20.00 2.74
C GLY A 16 -39.37 -19.97 2.17
N ALA A 17 -39.23 -20.10 0.84
CA ALA A 17 -37.94 -20.03 0.15
C ALA A 17 -37.31 -18.60 0.19
N THR A 18 -38.13 -17.54 0.04
CA THR A 18 -37.66 -16.15 0.13
C THR A 18 -37.30 -15.72 1.56
N LEU A 19 -38.09 -16.15 2.57
CA LEU A 19 -37.78 -15.84 3.98
C LEU A 19 -36.61 -16.69 4.49
N GLY A 20 -36.53 -17.96 4.12
CA GLY A 20 -35.42 -18.85 4.48
C GLY A 20 -34.12 -18.47 3.78
N GLY A 21 -34.19 -18.13 2.48
CA GLY A 21 -33.02 -17.65 1.71
C GLY A 21 -32.51 -16.28 2.16
N GLY A 22 -33.44 -15.35 2.46
CA GLY A 22 -33.07 -14.02 2.98
C GLY A 22 -32.42 -14.07 4.36
N GLY A 23 -32.92 -14.93 5.27
CA GLY A 23 -32.33 -15.12 6.59
C GLY A 23 -30.96 -15.80 6.56
N LEU A 24 -30.74 -16.73 5.64
CA LEU A 24 -29.43 -17.36 5.41
C LEU A 24 -28.40 -16.40 4.82
N ILE A 25 -28.81 -15.46 3.96
CA ILE A 25 -27.92 -14.44 3.40
C ILE A 25 -27.50 -13.42 4.45
N LEU A 26 -28.41 -12.98 5.32
CA LEU A 26 -28.14 -11.95 6.33
C LEU A 26 -27.42 -12.49 7.58
N GLY A 27 -27.69 -13.72 8.01
CA GLY A 27 -27.01 -14.34 9.15
C GLY A 27 -25.79 -15.20 8.78
N GLY A 28 -25.65 -15.53 7.50
CA GLY A 28 -24.56 -16.40 7.02
C GLY A 28 -23.22 -15.70 6.82
N CYS A 29 -23.20 -14.39 6.61
CA CYS A 29 -21.97 -13.64 6.36
C CYS A 29 -21.03 -13.63 7.57
N ASP A 30 -21.54 -13.44 8.77
CA ASP A 30 -20.73 -13.44 9.99
C ASP A 30 -20.18 -14.83 10.31
N ALA A 31 -21.01 -15.86 10.23
CA ALA A 31 -20.60 -17.26 10.44
C ALA A 31 -19.59 -17.74 9.36
N LEU A 32 -19.74 -17.30 8.10
CA LEU A 32 -18.78 -17.56 7.05
C LEU A 32 -17.45 -16.83 7.29
N ASN A 33 -17.51 -15.58 7.76
CA ASN A 33 -16.31 -14.81 8.07
C ASN A 33 -15.52 -15.37 9.26
N GLU A 34 -16.14 -16.08 10.18
CA GLU A 34 -15.47 -16.80 11.27
C GLU A 34 -14.84 -18.12 10.80
N ASN A 35 -15.23 -18.64 9.66
CA ASN A 35 -14.75 -19.93 9.15
C ASN A 35 -13.34 -19.78 8.55
N ALA A 36 -12.36 -20.47 9.13
CA ALA A 36 -10.96 -20.42 8.70
C ALA A 36 -10.76 -20.94 7.26
N ALA A 37 -11.51 -21.94 6.81
CA ALA A 37 -11.44 -22.48 5.45
C ALA A 37 -11.99 -21.46 4.43
N PHE A 38 -13.07 -20.77 4.77
CA PHE A 38 -13.65 -19.73 3.93
C PHE A 38 -12.68 -18.53 3.79
N ARG A 39 -12.10 -18.05 4.87
CA ARG A 39 -11.07 -17.01 4.82
C ARG A 39 -9.84 -17.44 4.01
N SER A 40 -9.43 -18.70 4.11
CA SER A 40 -8.34 -19.24 3.31
C SER A 40 -8.68 -19.26 1.81
N ALA A 41 -9.92 -19.58 1.46
CA ALA A 41 -10.39 -19.53 0.07
C ALA A 41 -10.41 -18.08 -0.47
N LEU A 42 -10.86 -17.11 0.34
CA LEU A 42 -10.82 -15.68 -0.03
C LEU A 42 -9.39 -15.20 -0.28
N ARG A 43 -8.44 -15.52 0.63
CA ARG A 43 -7.01 -15.22 0.40
C ARG A 43 -6.45 -15.89 -0.84
N GLY A 44 -6.94 -17.07 -1.19
CA GLY A 44 -6.63 -17.74 -2.45
C GLY A 44 -7.10 -16.94 -3.67
N ALA A 45 -8.29 -16.33 -3.59
CA ALA A 45 -8.86 -15.47 -4.62
C ALA A 45 -8.04 -14.17 -4.78
N GLU A 46 -7.59 -13.56 -3.70
CA GLU A 46 -6.66 -12.40 -3.73
C GLU A 46 -5.39 -12.73 -4.50
N LYS A 47 -4.79 -13.88 -4.18
CA LYS A 47 -3.59 -14.35 -4.89
C LYS A 47 -3.85 -14.59 -6.37
N LEU A 48 -4.98 -15.18 -6.71
CA LEU A 48 -5.38 -15.38 -8.10
C LEU A 48 -5.59 -14.05 -8.83
N ASN A 49 -6.22 -13.06 -8.17
CA ASN A 49 -6.38 -11.71 -8.69
C ASN A 49 -5.02 -11.05 -8.99
N GLN A 50 -4.09 -11.08 -8.03
CA GLN A 50 -2.74 -10.58 -8.23
C GLN A 50 -2.04 -11.24 -9.41
N VAL A 51 -2.07 -12.58 -9.49
CA VAL A 51 -1.44 -13.33 -10.58
C VAL A 51 -2.05 -12.96 -11.92
N THR A 52 -3.38 -12.84 -11.99
CA THR A 52 -4.10 -12.47 -13.20
C THR A 52 -3.74 -11.06 -13.66
N HIS A 53 -3.76 -10.08 -12.76
CA HIS A 53 -3.32 -8.71 -13.06
C HIS A 53 -1.87 -8.68 -13.56
N ARG A 54 -0.97 -9.39 -12.89
CA ARG A 54 0.45 -9.46 -13.27
C ARG A 54 0.69 -10.18 -14.60
N ALA A 55 -0.20 -11.09 -15.00
CA ALA A 55 -0.12 -11.80 -16.27
C ALA A 55 -0.70 -11.01 -17.44
N LEU A 56 -1.77 -10.24 -17.21
CA LEU A 56 -2.48 -9.50 -18.27
C LEU A 56 -1.97 -8.07 -18.44
N ALA A 57 -1.54 -7.40 -17.38
CA ALA A 57 -1.02 -6.04 -17.44
C ALA A 57 0.45 -6.03 -17.87
N ASP A 58 0.78 -5.11 -18.77
CA ASP A 58 2.19 -4.82 -19.07
C ASP A 58 2.88 -4.32 -17.77
N ARG A 59 3.97 -5.00 -17.40
CA ARG A 59 4.74 -4.66 -16.19
C ARG A 59 5.35 -3.26 -16.24
N ALA A 60 5.59 -2.73 -17.45
CA ALA A 60 6.16 -1.42 -17.69
C ALA A 60 5.09 -0.35 -17.99
N ALA A 61 3.81 -0.73 -18.07
CA ALA A 61 2.73 0.22 -18.34
C ALA A 61 2.68 1.30 -17.25
N LEU A 62 2.72 2.56 -17.69
CA LEU A 62 2.64 3.69 -16.78
C LEU A 62 1.19 3.92 -16.34
N ALA A 63 1.00 4.28 -15.08
CA ALA A 63 -0.23 4.90 -14.64
C ALA A 63 -0.45 6.23 -15.39
N PRO A 64 -1.69 6.65 -15.65
CA PRO A 64 -1.97 7.89 -16.34
C PRO A 64 -1.28 9.10 -15.70
N GLU A 65 -0.67 9.94 -16.51
CA GLU A 65 -0.13 11.23 -16.11
C GLU A 65 -1.04 12.35 -16.62
N TYR A 66 -1.13 13.42 -15.85
CA TYR A 66 -2.09 14.50 -16.02
C TYR A 66 -1.37 15.83 -16.30
N ALA A 67 -2.11 16.83 -16.79
CA ALA A 67 -1.58 18.17 -16.97
C ALA A 67 -1.50 18.95 -15.64
N LEU A 68 -0.71 20.03 -15.61
CA LEU A 68 -0.63 20.92 -14.45
C LEU A 68 -2.00 21.51 -14.06
N SER A 69 -2.86 21.77 -15.07
CA SER A 69 -4.24 22.26 -14.87
C SER A 69 -5.14 21.28 -14.12
N ASP A 70 -4.79 20.00 -14.09
CA ASP A 70 -5.61 18.94 -13.50
C ASP A 70 -5.27 18.70 -12.03
N ILE A 71 -4.25 19.37 -11.51
CA ILE A 71 -3.88 19.30 -10.10
C ILE A 71 -5.07 19.68 -9.24
N SER A 72 -5.43 18.81 -8.32
CA SER A 72 -6.55 19.02 -7.41
C SER A 72 -6.32 20.25 -6.49
N PRO A 73 -7.29 21.14 -6.35
CA PRO A 73 -7.14 22.32 -5.49
C PRO A 73 -6.97 21.94 -4.02
N VAL A 74 -7.44 20.74 -3.64
CA VAL A 74 -7.27 20.17 -2.31
C VAL A 74 -6.74 18.76 -2.45
N PHE A 75 -5.60 18.49 -1.82
CA PHE A 75 -5.11 17.13 -1.60
C PHE A 75 -5.37 16.77 -0.13
N LYS A 76 -6.31 15.85 0.09
CA LYS A 76 -6.69 15.42 1.44
C LYS A 76 -5.53 14.66 2.08
N THR A 77 -5.23 14.94 3.33
CA THR A 77 -4.28 14.12 4.11
C THR A 77 -4.97 12.86 4.60
N ASN A 78 -4.27 11.74 4.54
CA ASN A 78 -4.72 10.46 5.10
C ASN A 78 -3.69 9.94 6.11
N GLY A 79 -4.15 9.13 7.04
CA GLY A 79 -3.32 8.56 8.09
C GLY A 79 -2.72 9.61 9.02
N SER A 80 -1.50 9.38 9.49
CA SER A 80 -0.77 10.28 10.40
C SER A 80 -0.43 11.63 9.75
N LEU A 81 -0.43 12.70 10.53
CA LEU A 81 -0.06 14.05 10.07
C LEU A 81 1.42 14.38 10.27
N THR A 82 2.14 13.55 11.01
CA THR A 82 3.57 13.65 11.27
C THR A 82 4.14 12.29 11.64
N GLY A 83 5.44 12.11 11.48
CA GLY A 83 6.16 11.01 12.14
C GLY A 83 6.19 11.25 13.64
N THR A 84 6.20 10.17 14.42
CA THR A 84 6.09 10.22 15.89
C THR A 84 7.29 9.60 16.61
N SER A 85 8.23 8.98 15.89
CA SER A 85 9.44 8.45 16.51
C SER A 85 10.34 9.58 17.02
N THR A 86 11.07 9.32 18.10
CA THR A 86 12.00 10.32 18.72
C THR A 86 13.03 10.82 17.71
N ASP A 87 13.62 9.92 16.92
CA ASP A 87 14.61 10.25 15.91
C ASP A 87 14.02 11.14 14.82
N TYR A 88 12.82 10.85 14.35
CA TYR A 88 12.14 11.69 13.36
C TYR A 88 11.86 13.10 13.89
N LEU A 89 11.42 13.22 15.13
CA LEU A 89 11.14 14.53 15.75
C LEU A 89 12.44 15.35 15.90
N ALA A 90 13.55 14.71 16.20
CA ALA A 90 14.86 15.36 16.21
C ALA A 90 15.26 15.85 14.81
N HIS A 91 15.09 15.03 13.79
CA HIS A 91 15.33 15.42 12.40
C HIS A 91 14.40 16.55 11.93
N LEU A 92 13.13 16.50 12.31
CA LEU A 92 12.16 17.56 11.99
C LEU A 92 12.59 18.91 12.61
N ALA A 93 13.09 18.90 13.86
CA ALA A 93 13.51 20.11 14.57
C ALA A 93 14.71 20.82 13.91
N ASN A 94 15.53 20.10 13.15
CA ASN A 94 16.65 20.65 12.38
C ASN A 94 16.40 20.69 10.85
N ASN A 95 15.13 20.66 10.42
CA ASN A 95 14.72 20.64 9.02
C ASN A 95 15.33 19.48 8.21
N PHE A 96 15.49 18.32 8.84
CA PHE A 96 16.06 17.10 8.25
C PHE A 96 17.51 17.24 7.75
N ALA A 97 18.29 18.18 8.27
CA ALA A 97 19.66 18.42 7.82
C ALA A 97 20.59 17.23 8.03
N ASP A 98 20.37 16.47 9.08
CA ASP A 98 21.12 15.26 9.45
C ASP A 98 20.35 13.94 9.15
N TRP A 99 19.17 14.03 8.52
CA TRP A 99 18.39 12.84 8.17
C TRP A 99 19.13 11.99 7.13
N ARG A 100 19.08 10.68 7.33
CA ARG A 100 19.69 9.71 6.43
C ARG A 100 18.73 8.57 6.15
N LEU A 101 18.69 8.16 4.89
CA LEU A 101 17.97 6.98 4.44
C LEU A 101 18.92 5.79 4.39
N ARG A 102 18.62 4.77 5.14
CA ARG A 102 19.34 3.49 5.08
C ARG A 102 18.64 2.52 4.13
N VAL A 103 19.43 1.88 3.26
CA VAL A 103 18.98 0.78 2.40
C VAL A 103 19.84 -0.44 2.72
N ASP A 104 19.23 -1.51 3.22
CA ASP A 104 19.93 -2.71 3.67
C ASP A 104 19.11 -4.01 3.49
N GLY A 105 19.36 -5.04 4.32
CA GLY A 105 18.75 -6.35 4.21
C GLY A 105 19.47 -7.23 3.19
N MET A 106 18.74 -7.82 2.26
CA MET A 106 19.29 -8.70 1.23
C MET A 106 19.95 -7.90 0.09
N VAL A 107 21.01 -7.16 0.42
CA VAL A 107 21.84 -6.36 -0.50
C VAL A 107 23.32 -6.68 -0.31
N SER A 108 24.13 -6.53 -1.36
CA SER A 108 25.58 -6.69 -1.27
C SER A 108 26.30 -5.37 -0.90
N ASN A 109 25.66 -4.24 -1.13
CA ASN A 109 26.21 -2.92 -0.89
C ASN A 109 25.20 -2.03 -0.13
N PRO A 110 25.11 -2.14 1.20
CA PRO A 110 24.22 -1.28 1.98
C PRO A 110 24.49 0.20 1.74
N ILE A 111 23.43 1.01 1.65
CA ILE A 111 23.49 2.45 1.41
C ILE A 111 23.05 3.17 2.68
N ASP A 112 23.73 4.29 2.94
CA ASP A 112 23.35 5.29 3.92
C ASP A 112 23.49 6.66 3.27
N ILE A 113 22.37 7.29 2.86
CA ILE A 113 22.37 8.49 2.04
C ILE A 113 21.59 9.63 2.72
N GLY A 114 22.19 10.81 2.79
CA GLY A 114 21.53 12.01 3.29
C GLY A 114 20.54 12.61 2.28
N LEU A 115 19.64 13.47 2.77
CA LEU A 115 18.57 14.06 1.96
C LEU A 115 19.10 14.86 0.76
N GLU A 116 20.17 15.62 0.95
CA GLU A 116 20.79 16.43 -0.11
C GLU A 116 21.36 15.54 -1.22
N ALA A 117 22.10 14.49 -0.85
CA ALA A 117 22.65 13.54 -1.81
C ALA A 117 21.55 12.76 -2.56
N LEU A 118 20.44 12.41 -1.85
CA LEU A 118 19.27 11.79 -2.48
C LEU A 118 18.63 12.72 -3.51
N ARG A 119 18.49 14.01 -3.21
CA ARG A 119 17.95 15.05 -4.11
C ARG A 119 18.86 15.33 -5.30
N ALA A 120 20.15 15.15 -5.16
CA ALA A 120 21.15 15.34 -6.22
C ALA A 120 21.16 14.16 -7.23
N MET A 121 20.55 13.02 -6.92
CA MET A 121 20.38 11.91 -7.84
C MET A 121 19.41 12.28 -8.98
N PRO A 122 19.46 11.56 -10.14
CA PRO A 122 18.46 11.75 -11.18
C PRO A 122 17.04 11.64 -10.61
N ALA A 123 16.23 12.65 -10.88
CA ALA A 123 14.86 12.73 -10.37
C ALA A 123 13.83 12.51 -11.48
N ARG A 124 12.66 12.01 -11.09
CA ARG A 124 11.45 11.97 -11.92
C ARG A 124 10.44 12.96 -11.35
N THR A 125 9.83 13.75 -12.22
CA THR A 125 8.63 14.53 -11.95
C THR A 125 7.46 13.88 -12.67
N GLN A 126 6.34 13.68 -11.97
CA GLN A 126 5.12 13.07 -12.51
C GLN A 126 3.90 13.71 -11.87
N ILE A 127 2.85 13.91 -12.65
CA ILE A 127 1.55 14.40 -12.17
C ILE A 127 0.59 13.23 -12.23
N THR A 128 0.26 12.66 -11.09
CA THR A 128 -0.46 11.40 -10.99
C THR A 128 -1.61 11.49 -10.02
N ARG A 129 -2.61 10.62 -10.21
CA ARG A 129 -3.73 10.47 -9.31
C ARG A 129 -3.34 9.59 -8.12
N HIS A 130 -3.82 9.95 -6.97
CA HIS A 130 -3.75 9.17 -5.75
C HIS A 130 -5.15 8.70 -5.41
N ASP A 131 -5.36 7.40 -5.39
CA ASP A 131 -6.64 6.78 -5.07
C ASP A 131 -6.56 6.20 -3.66
N CYS A 132 -7.33 6.75 -2.73
CA CYS A 132 -7.36 6.31 -1.35
C CYS A 132 -8.43 5.23 -1.15
N VAL A 133 -8.14 4.22 -0.35
CA VAL A 133 -9.10 3.19 0.06
C VAL A 133 -10.33 3.78 0.80
N GLU A 134 -10.22 4.99 1.33
CA GLU A 134 -11.34 5.74 1.92
C GLU A 134 -12.34 6.28 0.87
N GLY A 135 -12.16 6.00 -0.43
CA GLY A 135 -13.09 6.36 -1.49
C GLY A 135 -12.95 7.77 -2.06
N TRP A 136 -11.81 8.42 -1.89
CA TRP A 136 -11.49 9.69 -2.53
C TRP A 136 -10.23 9.61 -3.38
N SER A 137 -10.15 10.49 -4.38
CA SER A 137 -8.99 10.62 -5.25
C SER A 137 -8.54 12.07 -5.34
N ALA A 138 -7.25 12.30 -5.56
CA ALA A 138 -6.69 13.62 -5.83
C ALA A 138 -5.46 13.53 -6.73
N ILE A 139 -5.27 14.52 -7.57
CA ILE A 139 -4.13 14.64 -8.47
C ILE A 139 -3.14 15.61 -7.88
N ALA A 140 -1.85 15.25 -7.90
CA ALA A 140 -0.77 16.12 -7.48
C ALA A 140 0.49 15.87 -8.33
N GLN A 141 1.36 16.87 -8.39
CA GLN A 141 2.70 16.72 -8.94
C GLN A 141 3.63 16.20 -7.84
N TRP A 142 4.37 15.15 -8.16
CA TRP A 142 5.38 14.56 -7.31
C TRP A 142 6.74 14.62 -7.97
N GLN A 143 7.76 14.99 -7.20
CA GLN A 143 9.14 14.89 -7.66
C GLN A 143 9.95 14.09 -6.66
N GLY A 144 10.76 13.16 -7.17
CA GLY A 144 11.56 12.29 -6.32
C GLY A 144 12.55 11.45 -7.09
N THR A 145 13.39 10.76 -6.35
CA THR A 145 14.40 9.85 -6.87
C THR A 145 13.76 8.50 -7.21
N PRO A 146 13.89 7.97 -8.45
CA PRO A 146 13.41 6.62 -8.78
C PRO A 146 14.01 5.58 -7.85
N LEU A 147 13.14 4.80 -7.18
CA LEU A 147 13.57 3.80 -6.20
C LEU A 147 14.58 2.80 -6.79
N ARG A 148 14.37 2.41 -8.05
CA ARG A 148 15.27 1.50 -8.77
C ARG A 148 16.75 1.93 -8.75
N LEU A 149 17.05 3.23 -8.71
CA LEU A 149 18.43 3.71 -8.70
C LEU A 149 19.15 3.36 -7.39
N LEU A 150 18.46 3.50 -6.27
CA LEU A 150 19.01 3.08 -4.97
C LEU A 150 19.13 1.57 -4.88
N LEU A 151 18.11 0.83 -5.37
CA LEU A 151 18.14 -0.63 -5.35
C LEU A 151 19.25 -1.21 -6.25
N GLN A 152 19.50 -0.59 -7.40
CA GLN A 152 20.62 -0.95 -8.29
C GLN A 152 21.98 -0.67 -7.62
N GLN A 153 22.13 0.50 -6.99
CA GLN A 153 23.34 0.85 -6.25
C GLN A 153 23.56 -0.06 -5.04
N ALA A 154 22.48 -0.46 -4.34
CA ALA A 154 22.55 -1.37 -3.21
C ALA A 154 22.87 -2.83 -3.62
N GLN A 155 22.73 -3.17 -4.90
CA GLN A 155 22.99 -4.51 -5.43
C GLN A 155 22.16 -5.58 -4.72
N LEU A 156 20.86 -5.62 -5.04
CA LEU A 156 19.94 -6.60 -4.46
C LEU A 156 20.42 -8.04 -4.67
N SER A 157 20.28 -8.87 -3.64
CA SER A 157 20.42 -10.31 -3.77
C SER A 157 19.41 -10.87 -4.79
N PRO A 158 19.80 -11.83 -5.66
CA PRO A 158 18.86 -12.50 -6.56
C PRO A 158 17.70 -13.22 -5.84
N ARG A 159 17.83 -13.49 -4.54
CA ARG A 159 16.78 -14.11 -3.73
C ARG A 159 15.80 -13.11 -3.13
N ALA A 160 16.10 -11.80 -3.15
CA ALA A 160 15.18 -10.78 -2.68
C ALA A 160 13.89 -10.82 -3.51
N LYS A 161 12.75 -10.64 -2.85
CA LYS A 161 11.41 -10.66 -3.47
C LYS A 161 10.61 -9.41 -3.17
N TYR A 162 10.90 -8.77 -2.05
CA TYR A 162 10.14 -7.66 -1.50
C TYR A 162 11.07 -6.56 -1.02
N ILE A 163 10.54 -5.33 -1.07
CA ILE A 163 11.16 -4.14 -0.47
C ILE A 163 10.22 -3.65 0.61
N VAL A 164 10.72 -3.58 1.85
CA VAL A 164 10.02 -3.12 3.05
C VAL A 164 10.44 -1.70 3.38
N PHE A 165 9.48 -0.84 3.64
CA PHE A 165 9.67 0.56 4.04
C PHE A 165 9.32 0.69 5.51
N HIS A 166 10.32 1.03 6.34
CA HIS A 166 10.15 1.33 7.75
C HIS A 166 9.91 2.83 7.90
N CYS A 167 8.81 3.19 8.55
CA CYS A 167 8.33 4.56 8.66
C CYS A 167 8.46 5.10 10.08
N ALA A 168 8.48 6.42 10.20
CA ALA A 168 8.62 7.10 11.49
C ALA A 168 7.30 7.33 12.23
N ASP A 169 6.16 7.04 11.59
CA ASP A 169 4.86 7.17 12.23
C ASP A 169 4.46 5.87 12.94
N ASN A 170 3.76 6.04 14.04
CA ASN A 170 3.24 4.94 14.85
C ASN A 170 1.73 5.08 15.01
N TYR A 171 1.03 3.96 14.96
CA TYR A 171 -0.37 3.85 15.36
C TYR A 171 -0.44 3.16 16.73
N GLY A 172 -0.48 3.97 17.79
CA GLY A 172 -0.30 3.49 19.15
C GLY A 172 1.11 2.94 19.37
N ALA A 173 1.22 1.69 19.82
CA ALA A 173 2.51 1.03 20.06
C ALA A 173 3.11 0.34 18.82
N ARG A 174 2.43 0.38 17.67
CA ARG A 174 2.88 -0.30 16.46
C ARG A 174 3.44 0.69 15.45
N PRO A 175 4.71 0.55 15.02
CA PRO A 175 5.25 1.36 13.95
C PRO A 175 4.55 1.04 12.62
N TYR A 176 4.36 2.08 11.80
CA TYR A 176 3.92 1.89 10.44
C TYR A 176 5.03 1.31 9.58
N TYR A 177 4.68 0.35 8.76
CA TYR A 177 5.55 -0.17 7.72
C TYR A 177 4.70 -0.55 6.51
N GLU A 178 5.34 -0.65 5.37
CA GLU A 178 4.71 -1.08 4.14
C GLU A 178 5.71 -1.84 3.28
N SER A 179 5.23 -2.69 2.37
CA SER A 179 6.10 -3.37 1.43
C SER A 179 5.49 -3.49 0.03
N ILE A 180 6.36 -3.59 -0.95
CA ILE A 180 6.00 -3.85 -2.35
C ILE A 180 6.87 -4.97 -2.92
N ASP A 181 6.37 -5.65 -3.96
CA ASP A 181 7.17 -6.61 -4.70
C ASP A 181 8.19 -5.93 -5.64
N LEU A 182 9.12 -6.70 -6.19
CA LEU A 182 10.16 -6.14 -7.07
C LEU A 182 9.60 -5.60 -8.40
N ILE A 183 8.43 -6.06 -8.86
CA ILE A 183 7.82 -5.53 -10.08
C ILE A 183 7.46 -4.06 -9.88
N ASP A 184 6.84 -3.73 -8.74
CA ASP A 184 6.52 -2.35 -8.41
C ASP A 184 7.74 -1.57 -7.94
N ALA A 185 8.68 -2.19 -7.23
CA ALA A 185 9.90 -1.52 -6.77
C ALA A 185 10.79 -1.02 -7.92
N PHE A 186 10.84 -1.74 -9.03
CA PHE A 186 11.60 -1.37 -10.23
C PHE A 186 10.78 -0.60 -11.28
N HIS A 187 9.48 -0.37 -11.02
CA HIS A 187 8.63 0.36 -11.95
C HIS A 187 9.10 1.80 -12.16
N PRO A 188 9.06 2.34 -13.39
CA PRO A 188 9.57 3.68 -13.69
C PRO A 188 8.94 4.81 -12.87
N GLN A 189 7.67 4.68 -12.48
CA GLN A 189 6.95 5.68 -11.67
C GLN A 189 7.05 5.44 -10.16
N THR A 190 7.76 4.38 -9.72
CA THR A 190 8.01 4.19 -8.28
C THR A 190 9.17 5.06 -7.86
N ILE A 191 8.86 6.10 -7.08
CA ILE A 191 9.81 7.12 -6.64
C ILE A 191 9.79 7.32 -5.13
N LEU A 192 10.90 7.75 -4.60
CA LEU A 192 11.01 8.33 -3.26
C LEU A 192 10.81 9.84 -3.40
N ALA A 193 9.57 10.28 -3.23
CA ALA A 193 9.18 11.67 -3.44
C ALA A 193 9.63 12.54 -2.25
N TRP A 194 10.31 13.63 -2.57
CA TRP A 194 10.80 14.66 -1.63
C TRP A 194 10.24 16.05 -1.94
N ALA A 195 9.44 16.20 -3.01
CA ALA A 195 8.71 17.41 -3.34
C ALA A 195 7.29 17.11 -3.83
N MET A 196 6.37 18.05 -3.63
CA MET A 196 4.99 18.00 -4.03
C MET A 196 4.55 19.37 -4.56
N ASN A 197 3.90 19.42 -5.74
CA ASN A 197 3.38 20.63 -6.37
C ASN A 197 4.44 21.74 -6.53
N GLY A 198 5.67 21.38 -6.85
CA GLY A 198 6.78 22.32 -7.04
C GLY A 198 7.49 22.78 -5.76
N GLU A 199 7.02 22.37 -4.58
CA GLU A 199 7.56 22.74 -3.29
C GLU A 199 8.17 21.56 -2.56
N THR A 200 9.00 21.81 -1.54
CA THR A 200 9.47 20.75 -0.63
C THR A 200 8.28 20.04 -0.02
N LEU A 201 8.37 18.72 0.05
CA LEU A 201 7.30 17.87 0.58
C LEU A 201 6.89 18.30 1.99
N PRO A 202 5.61 18.72 2.21
CA PRO A 202 5.17 19.12 3.53
C PRO A 202 5.11 17.94 4.51
N VAL A 203 5.31 18.20 5.81
CA VAL A 203 5.32 17.19 6.88
C VAL A 203 4.06 16.31 6.82
N LYS A 204 2.88 16.91 6.76
CA LYS A 204 1.59 16.18 6.70
C LYS A 204 1.47 15.20 5.52
N TYR A 205 2.26 15.38 4.48
CA TYR A 205 2.28 14.50 3.31
C TYR A 205 3.44 13.50 3.30
N GLY A 206 4.29 13.50 4.34
CA GLY A 206 5.31 12.46 4.54
C GLY A 206 6.76 12.90 4.42
N ALA A 207 7.07 14.21 4.68
CA ALA A 207 8.44 14.68 4.68
C ALA A 207 9.33 13.84 5.62
N PRO A 208 10.64 13.75 5.36
CA PRO A 208 11.36 14.35 4.23
C PRO A 208 11.17 13.56 2.93
N VAL A 209 10.78 12.28 3.03
CA VAL A 209 10.64 11.36 1.89
C VAL A 209 9.44 10.43 2.08
N ARG A 210 8.66 10.28 1.02
CA ARG A 210 7.58 9.30 0.94
C ARG A 210 7.71 8.41 -0.28
N LEU A 211 7.15 7.21 -0.21
CA LEU A 211 6.97 6.33 -1.36
C LEU A 211 5.81 6.80 -2.23
N ARG A 212 6.02 6.79 -3.54
CA ARG A 212 4.96 6.83 -4.56
C ARG A 212 5.05 5.56 -5.39
N VAL A 213 3.95 4.83 -5.51
CA VAL A 213 3.82 3.58 -6.28
C VAL A 213 2.49 3.62 -7.03
N GLU A 214 2.50 4.30 -8.19
CA GLU A 214 1.31 4.86 -8.84
C GLU A 214 0.26 3.83 -9.27
N ARG A 215 0.62 2.57 -9.36
CA ARG A 215 -0.30 1.49 -9.74
C ARG A 215 -0.93 0.77 -8.56
N GLN A 216 -0.84 1.35 -7.36
CA GLN A 216 -1.39 0.78 -6.13
C GLN A 216 -2.19 1.83 -5.36
N LEU A 217 -3.17 1.37 -4.58
CA LEU A 217 -3.95 2.22 -3.69
C LEU A 217 -3.08 2.94 -2.65
N GLY A 218 -3.59 4.04 -2.16
CA GLY A 218 -2.89 5.01 -1.33
C GLY A 218 -2.26 4.47 -0.04
N TYR A 219 -2.76 3.38 0.54
CA TYR A 219 -2.15 2.80 1.74
C TYR A 219 -0.78 2.17 1.46
N LYS A 220 -0.49 1.80 0.20
CA LYS A 220 0.84 1.32 -0.21
C LYS A 220 1.88 2.45 -0.33
N HIS A 221 1.47 3.70 -0.26
CA HIS A 221 2.34 4.88 -0.42
C HIS A 221 2.90 5.33 0.94
N ALA A 222 3.85 4.57 1.50
CA ALA A 222 4.47 4.81 2.80
C ALA A 222 4.96 6.26 2.98
N LYS A 223 4.63 6.91 4.10
CA LYS A 223 5.09 8.24 4.49
C LYS A 223 6.23 8.16 5.50
N TYR A 224 6.99 9.24 5.65
CA TYR A 224 8.05 9.34 6.68
C TYR A 224 9.05 8.18 6.62
N VAL A 225 9.49 7.81 5.41
CA VAL A 225 10.38 6.65 5.22
C VAL A 225 11.73 6.92 5.86
N MET A 226 12.18 6.03 6.74
CA MET A 226 13.46 6.11 7.45
C MET A 226 14.44 5.03 7.01
N ARG A 227 13.95 3.86 6.62
CA ARG A 227 14.78 2.72 6.19
C ARG A 227 14.06 1.92 5.13
N ILE A 228 14.81 1.39 4.20
CA ILE A 228 14.36 0.48 3.14
C ILE A 228 15.10 -0.84 3.32
N GLU A 229 14.37 -1.95 3.41
CA GLU A 229 14.96 -3.27 3.63
C GLU A 229 14.54 -4.26 2.54
N ALA A 230 15.52 -4.86 1.88
CA ALA A 230 15.27 -5.93 0.93
C ALA A 230 15.14 -7.28 1.65
N THR A 231 14.12 -8.08 1.31
CA THR A 231 13.85 -9.37 1.95
C THR A 231 13.29 -10.40 0.96
N ASP A 232 13.38 -11.66 1.31
CA ASP A 232 12.72 -12.79 0.61
C ASP A 232 11.43 -13.25 1.30
N ASP A 233 11.17 -12.76 2.53
CA ASP A 233 10.10 -13.27 3.39
C ASP A 233 9.51 -12.15 4.26
N LEU A 234 8.22 -11.85 4.04
CA LEU A 234 7.48 -10.85 4.79
C LEU A 234 7.02 -11.32 6.18
N SER A 235 6.99 -12.65 6.42
CA SER A 235 6.56 -13.19 7.71
C SER A 235 7.45 -12.79 8.88
N LYS A 236 8.63 -12.25 8.59
CA LYS A 236 9.60 -11.74 9.59
C LYS A 236 9.21 -10.37 10.18
N PHE A 237 8.25 -9.68 9.57
CA PHE A 237 7.88 -8.30 9.93
C PHE A 237 6.51 -8.26 10.59
N HIS A 238 6.44 -7.78 11.82
CA HIS A 238 5.21 -7.51 12.58
C HIS A 238 4.17 -8.66 12.50
N GLY A 239 3.02 -8.46 11.86
CA GLY A 239 1.98 -9.49 11.67
C GLY A 239 2.22 -10.41 10.48
N GLY A 240 3.24 -10.12 9.67
CA GLY A 240 3.71 -11.00 8.58
C GLY A 240 2.94 -10.90 7.28
N LYS A 241 1.97 -10.00 7.15
CA LYS A 241 1.13 -9.87 5.95
C LYS A 241 1.66 -8.85 4.93
N GLY A 242 2.72 -8.11 5.27
CA GLY A 242 3.45 -7.26 4.34
C GLY A 242 3.21 -5.76 4.45
N GLY A 243 2.36 -5.31 5.37
CA GLY A 243 2.12 -3.91 5.67
C GLY A 243 1.31 -3.73 6.95
N TYR A 244 1.25 -2.50 7.44
CA TYR A 244 0.51 -2.20 8.67
C TYR A 244 -0.99 -2.50 8.51
N TRP A 245 -1.62 -2.04 7.42
CA TRP A 245 -3.05 -2.24 7.20
C TRP A 245 -3.40 -3.67 6.82
N GLU A 246 -2.50 -4.37 6.14
CA GLU A 246 -2.60 -5.80 5.89
C GLU A 246 -2.62 -6.61 7.19
N ASP A 247 -1.80 -6.20 8.18
CA ASP A 247 -1.71 -6.87 9.47
C ASP A 247 -2.92 -6.62 10.37
N VAL A 248 -3.43 -5.39 10.42
CA VAL A 248 -4.46 -4.97 11.41
C VAL A 248 -5.86 -4.81 10.82
N GLY A 249 -5.98 -4.57 9.53
CA GLY A 249 -7.23 -4.32 8.83
C GLY A 249 -7.60 -5.39 7.81
N ASP A 250 -6.81 -6.45 7.68
CA ASP A 250 -6.95 -7.48 6.65
C ASP A 250 -7.02 -6.92 5.21
N TYR A 251 -6.26 -5.82 4.95
CA TYR A 251 -6.13 -5.28 3.60
C TYR A 251 -5.35 -6.24 2.71
N GLU A 252 -5.65 -6.23 1.41
CA GLU A 252 -4.92 -7.04 0.44
C GLU A 252 -3.48 -6.55 0.28
N TYR A 253 -2.54 -7.49 0.19
CA TYR A 253 -1.13 -7.15 -0.08
C TYR A 253 -0.96 -6.46 -1.44
N TYR A 254 -1.68 -6.93 -2.47
CA TYR A 254 -1.68 -6.35 -3.81
C TYR A 254 -2.91 -5.46 -3.99
N ALA A 255 -2.70 -4.17 -3.93
CA ALA A 255 -3.73 -3.14 -4.07
C ALA A 255 -3.70 -2.49 -5.47
N GLY A 256 -3.53 -3.29 -6.50
CA GLY A 256 -3.40 -2.82 -7.89
C GLY A 256 -4.64 -2.12 -8.42
N ILE A 257 -4.43 -1.01 -9.14
CA ILE A 257 -5.45 -0.16 -9.78
C ILE A 257 -5.08 0.11 -11.23
#